data_99b9c0be4cf6fcf848197baf24b03c8e
#
_entry.id   99b9c0be4cf6fcf848197baf24b03c8e
#
_cell.length_a   1.000
_cell.length_b   1.000
_cell.length_c   1.000
_cell.angle_alpha   90.00
_cell.angle_beta   90.00
_cell.angle_gamma   90.00
#
_symmetry.space_group_name_H-M   'P 1'
#
loop_
_entity.id
_entity.type
_entity.pdbx_description
1 polymer ?
#
loop_
_entity_poly.entity_id
_entity_poly.type
_entity_poly.pdbx_seq_one_letter_code
_entity_poly.pdbx_strand_id
1 'polypeptide(L)'
;MKILVLNCGSSSIKYKLFEMDTQSVLAQGGIEKIGLPGSFLKLTLPNGEKVVLEKDIQEHTAGVEFILQTLTGAEYGALKSLDELDAVGHRMVHGGEKFSQSVLLNEEVLAAFEACNDLAPLHNPANLKGVNAITALLPEIPQVGVFDTAFHQTMPDYAYMYAVPYELYEKYGVRRYGFHGTSHRYVSQRVCEFLGIKPEGTKIITCHIGNGASISAVVDGKCVDTSMGLTPLEGLMMGTRSGDIDGGAVTFIMEKEGLDATGISNLLNKKSGVQGISGVSSDMREICAAVDAGNPRATLALNMYEYRIRKYIGSYAAAMGGVDVILFTGGVGENQDNTREAVCRGLEFMGVELDVQKNKGLRGQEAVISTPDSKVKVVVIPTDEELMIATDTMNLL
;
A
#
# COMPACT_ATOMS: atom_id res chain seq x y z
N MET A 1 -25.27 4.31 5.90
CA MET A 1 -24.91 3.21 4.96
C MET A 1 -23.75 2.44 5.56
N LYS A 2 -23.90 1.10 5.72
CA LYS A 2 -22.88 0.24 6.34
C LYS A 2 -22.14 -0.58 5.29
N ILE A 3 -20.83 -0.38 5.21
CA ILE A 3 -19.97 -1.01 4.20
C ILE A 3 -18.88 -1.82 4.90
N LEU A 4 -18.79 -3.10 4.53
CA LEU A 4 -17.70 -3.99 4.94
C LEU A 4 -16.57 -3.91 3.92
N VAL A 5 -15.36 -3.63 4.37
CA VAL A 5 -14.16 -3.66 3.52
C VAL A 5 -13.36 -4.90 3.85
N LEU A 6 -12.98 -5.66 2.82
CA LEU A 6 -12.17 -6.87 2.92
C LEU A 6 -10.84 -6.72 2.16
N ASN A 7 -9.78 -7.20 2.78
CA ASN A 7 -8.47 -7.36 2.18
C ASN A 7 -7.99 -8.80 2.41
N CYS A 8 -8.11 -9.64 1.38
CA CYS A 8 -7.80 -11.06 1.43
C CYS A 8 -6.40 -11.32 0.87
N GLY A 9 -5.52 -11.78 1.75
CA GLY A 9 -4.20 -12.32 1.40
C GLY A 9 -4.24 -13.85 1.30
N SER A 10 -3.10 -14.47 0.98
CA SER A 10 -2.99 -15.93 0.79
C SER A 10 -3.38 -16.75 2.03
N SER A 11 -3.10 -16.26 3.22
CA SER A 11 -3.39 -16.92 4.50
C SER A 11 -3.99 -15.99 5.55
N SER A 12 -4.55 -14.86 5.12
CA SER A 12 -5.13 -13.87 6.03
C SER A 12 -6.29 -13.11 5.40
N ILE A 13 -7.18 -12.58 6.23
CA ILE A 13 -8.24 -11.66 5.83
C ILE A 13 -8.27 -10.53 6.84
N LYS A 14 -8.11 -9.29 6.38
CA LYS A 14 -8.34 -8.09 7.19
C LYS A 14 -9.68 -7.50 6.84
N TYR A 15 -10.38 -6.95 7.82
CA TYR A 15 -11.68 -6.31 7.61
C TYR A 15 -11.86 -5.05 8.42
N LYS A 16 -12.64 -4.12 7.88
CA LYS A 16 -13.23 -2.98 8.59
C LYS A 16 -14.69 -2.81 8.16
N LEU A 17 -15.55 -2.57 9.13
CA LEU A 17 -16.95 -2.20 8.90
C LEU A 17 -17.12 -0.72 9.19
N PHE A 18 -17.62 0.02 8.22
CA PHE A 18 -17.85 1.47 8.31
C PHE A 18 -19.34 1.81 8.37
N GLU A 19 -19.67 2.83 9.16
CA GLU A 19 -20.88 3.63 8.99
C GLU A 19 -20.50 4.86 8.15
N MET A 20 -20.95 4.88 6.89
CA MET A 20 -20.48 5.88 5.94
C MET A 20 -21.06 7.28 6.15
N ASP A 21 -22.23 7.40 6.77
CA ASP A 21 -22.83 8.72 7.06
C ASP A 21 -21.97 9.55 8.02
N THR A 22 -21.24 8.88 8.89
CA THR A 22 -20.32 9.49 9.87
C THR A 22 -18.85 9.16 9.58
N GLN A 23 -18.57 8.30 8.59
CA GLN A 23 -17.26 7.74 8.29
C GLN A 23 -16.58 7.10 9.51
N SER A 24 -17.38 6.53 10.41
CA SER A 24 -16.87 5.89 11.61
C SER A 24 -16.69 4.39 11.43
N VAL A 25 -15.65 3.84 12.09
CA VAL A 25 -15.38 2.41 12.12
C VAL A 25 -16.24 1.77 13.20
N LEU A 26 -17.14 0.87 12.82
CA LEU A 26 -18.00 0.12 13.72
C LEU A 26 -17.33 -1.15 14.27
N ALA A 27 -16.50 -1.79 13.44
CA ALA A 27 -15.73 -2.98 13.80
C ALA A 27 -14.51 -3.13 12.90
N GLN A 28 -13.46 -3.72 13.43
CA GLN A 28 -12.26 -4.03 12.66
C GLN A 28 -11.51 -5.23 13.23
N GLY A 29 -10.83 -5.96 12.36
CA GLY A 29 -10.05 -7.10 12.78
C GLY A 29 -9.39 -7.81 11.62
N GLY A 30 -8.90 -9.01 11.90
CA GLY A 30 -8.28 -9.84 10.89
C GLY A 30 -8.13 -11.29 11.31
N ILE A 31 -8.25 -12.17 10.34
CA ILE A 31 -7.95 -13.59 10.48
C ILE A 31 -6.54 -13.84 10.01
N GLU A 32 -5.82 -14.63 10.76
CA GLU A 32 -4.46 -15.02 10.45
C GLU A 32 -4.33 -16.55 10.39
N LYS A 33 -3.36 -17.03 9.64
CA LYS A 33 -3.00 -18.45 9.50
C LYS A 33 -4.13 -19.31 8.90
N ILE A 34 -4.88 -18.81 7.95
CA ILE A 34 -5.89 -19.60 7.21
C ILE A 34 -5.20 -20.79 6.53
N GLY A 35 -5.76 -21.99 6.71
CA GLY A 35 -5.20 -23.24 6.20
C GLY A 35 -3.95 -23.74 6.92
N LEU A 36 -3.59 -23.11 8.03
CA LEU A 36 -2.44 -23.46 8.86
C LEU A 36 -2.88 -23.75 10.32
N PRO A 37 -2.10 -24.55 11.07
CA PRO A 37 -2.42 -24.78 12.48
C PRO A 37 -2.41 -23.51 13.31
N GLY A 38 -3.41 -23.37 14.19
CA GLY A 38 -3.51 -22.26 15.12
C GLY A 38 -4.01 -20.98 14.48
N SER A 39 -4.95 -21.07 13.54
CA SER A 39 -5.66 -19.92 12.98
C SER A 39 -6.53 -19.23 14.03
N PHE A 40 -6.70 -17.92 13.89
CA PHE A 40 -7.46 -17.10 14.84
C PHE A 40 -7.98 -15.83 14.19
N LEU A 41 -9.05 -15.30 14.77
CA LEU A 41 -9.54 -13.94 14.51
C LEU A 41 -9.08 -13.02 15.63
N LYS A 42 -8.38 -11.95 15.28
CA LYS A 42 -8.05 -10.85 16.18
C LYS A 42 -8.91 -9.66 15.84
N LEU A 43 -9.66 -9.16 16.80
CA LEU A 43 -10.50 -7.97 16.63
C LEU A 43 -10.08 -6.87 17.61
N THR A 44 -10.31 -5.64 17.21
CA THR A 44 -10.09 -4.45 18.04
C THR A 44 -11.45 -3.86 18.39
N LEU A 45 -11.76 -3.79 19.65
CA LEU A 45 -13.00 -3.21 20.17
C LEU A 45 -12.96 -1.68 20.11
N PRO A 46 -14.12 -0.99 20.17
CA PRO A 46 -14.18 0.48 20.16
C PRO A 46 -13.36 1.17 21.28
N ASN A 47 -13.16 0.49 22.40
CA ASN A 47 -12.31 0.97 23.51
C ASN A 47 -10.80 0.75 23.28
N GLY A 48 -10.40 0.18 22.12
CA GLY A 48 -9.02 -0.15 21.76
C GLY A 48 -8.52 -1.50 22.30
N GLU A 49 -9.32 -2.23 23.07
CA GLU A 49 -8.99 -3.56 23.55
C GLU A 49 -8.91 -4.55 22.37
N LYS A 50 -7.95 -5.47 22.45
CA LYS A 50 -7.76 -6.51 21.43
C LYS A 50 -8.21 -7.85 21.97
N VAL A 51 -9.09 -8.51 21.23
CA VAL A 51 -9.61 -9.84 21.56
C VAL A 51 -9.13 -10.83 20.50
N VAL A 52 -8.74 -12.02 20.94
CA VAL A 52 -8.34 -13.12 20.06
C VAL A 52 -9.33 -14.27 20.21
N LEU A 53 -9.94 -14.67 19.11
CA LEU A 53 -10.86 -15.80 19.04
C LEU A 53 -10.20 -16.91 18.21
N GLU A 54 -9.81 -17.98 18.89
CA GLU A 54 -9.20 -19.15 18.24
C GLU A 54 -10.29 -19.98 17.56
N LYS A 55 -10.04 -20.34 16.31
CA LYS A 55 -10.89 -21.23 15.50
C LYS A 55 -10.05 -21.86 14.41
N ASP A 56 -10.27 -23.14 14.16
CA ASP A 56 -9.67 -23.80 13.00
C ASP A 56 -10.34 -23.34 11.72
N ILE A 57 -9.61 -22.60 10.89
CA ILE A 57 -10.10 -21.96 9.66
C ILE A 57 -9.26 -22.49 8.50
N GLN A 58 -9.87 -23.40 7.71
CA GLN A 58 -9.19 -24.12 6.64
C GLN A 58 -9.11 -23.33 5.34
N GLU A 59 -10.10 -22.46 5.08
CA GLU A 59 -10.22 -21.71 3.83
C GLU A 59 -10.86 -20.32 4.03
N HIS A 60 -10.80 -19.51 2.98
CA HIS A 60 -11.29 -18.12 3.03
C HIS A 60 -12.79 -18.02 3.27
N THR A 61 -13.60 -18.91 2.69
CA THR A 61 -15.07 -18.93 2.91
C THR A 61 -15.40 -19.10 4.38
N ALA A 62 -14.77 -20.07 5.05
CA ALA A 62 -14.93 -20.27 6.49
C ALA A 62 -14.45 -19.06 7.31
N GLY A 63 -13.40 -18.37 6.83
CA GLY A 63 -12.91 -17.14 7.42
C GLY A 63 -13.90 -15.98 7.32
N VAL A 64 -14.45 -15.75 6.13
CA VAL A 64 -15.47 -14.72 5.91
C VAL A 64 -16.72 -15.02 6.71
N GLU A 65 -17.18 -16.27 6.72
CA GLU A 65 -18.31 -16.71 7.55
C GLU A 65 -18.09 -16.39 9.03
N PHE A 66 -16.88 -16.66 9.53
CA PHE A 66 -16.54 -16.36 10.93
C PHE A 66 -16.54 -14.86 11.23
N ILE A 67 -16.07 -14.03 10.30
CA ILE A 67 -16.17 -12.56 10.41
C ILE A 67 -17.64 -12.14 10.48
N LEU A 68 -18.50 -12.63 9.57
CA LEU A 68 -19.93 -12.28 9.54
C LEU A 68 -20.67 -12.73 10.82
N GLN A 69 -20.36 -13.94 11.33
CA GLN A 69 -20.88 -14.44 12.60
C GLN A 69 -20.43 -13.55 13.78
N THR A 70 -19.18 -13.10 13.78
CA THR A 70 -18.67 -12.21 14.83
C THR A 70 -19.32 -10.83 14.76
N LEU A 71 -19.54 -10.29 13.56
CA LEU A 71 -20.19 -8.99 13.38
C LEU A 71 -21.66 -8.96 13.84
N THR A 72 -22.34 -10.11 13.85
CA THR A 72 -23.74 -10.24 14.29
C THR A 72 -23.88 -10.96 15.65
N GLY A 73 -22.76 -11.35 16.25
CA GLY A 73 -22.73 -12.08 17.51
C GLY A 73 -23.12 -11.21 18.72
N ALA A 74 -23.67 -11.83 19.76
CA ALA A 74 -24.14 -11.11 20.95
C ALA A 74 -23.03 -10.42 21.75
N GLU A 75 -21.79 -10.93 21.68
CA GLU A 75 -20.68 -10.45 22.50
C GLU A 75 -19.89 -9.32 21.83
N TYR A 76 -19.62 -9.45 20.51
CA TYR A 76 -18.76 -8.50 19.76
C TYR A 76 -19.45 -7.89 18.55
N GLY A 77 -20.74 -8.11 18.40
CA GLY A 77 -21.48 -7.71 17.20
C GLY A 77 -21.65 -6.20 17.09
N ALA A 78 -21.39 -5.69 15.90
CA ALA A 78 -21.66 -4.32 15.50
C ALA A 78 -22.96 -4.18 14.68
N LEU A 79 -23.54 -5.31 14.27
CA LEU A 79 -24.79 -5.43 13.49
C LEU A 79 -25.79 -6.27 14.27
N LYS A 80 -27.07 -5.94 14.13
CA LYS A 80 -28.18 -6.77 14.66
C LYS A 80 -28.45 -7.98 13.76
N SER A 81 -28.31 -7.78 12.45
CA SER A 81 -28.42 -8.82 11.43
C SER A 81 -27.58 -8.45 10.21
N LEU A 82 -27.32 -9.41 9.32
CA LEU A 82 -26.61 -9.17 8.06
C LEU A 82 -27.41 -8.29 7.08
N ASP A 83 -28.73 -8.15 7.26
CA ASP A 83 -29.56 -7.25 6.45
C ASP A 83 -29.22 -5.77 6.64
N GLU A 84 -28.49 -5.42 7.69
CA GLU A 84 -27.99 -4.07 7.89
C GLU A 84 -26.74 -3.74 7.06
N LEU A 85 -26.14 -4.74 6.40
CA LEU A 85 -24.97 -4.56 5.55
C LEU A 85 -25.41 -4.19 4.13
N ASP A 86 -25.03 -3.00 3.68
CA ASP A 86 -25.45 -2.47 2.37
C ASP A 86 -24.56 -2.95 1.21
N ALA A 87 -23.26 -3.09 1.44
CA ALA A 87 -22.30 -3.49 0.41
C ALA A 87 -20.98 -4.01 0.98
N VAL A 88 -20.18 -4.63 0.10
CA VAL A 88 -18.80 -5.07 0.41
C VAL A 88 -17.82 -4.47 -0.59
N GLY A 89 -16.79 -3.79 -0.09
CA GLY A 89 -15.65 -3.33 -0.87
C GLY A 89 -14.47 -4.28 -0.72
N HIS A 90 -13.83 -4.62 -1.83
CA HIS A 90 -12.68 -5.51 -1.87
C HIS A 90 -11.44 -4.78 -2.34
N ARG A 91 -10.33 -4.91 -1.59
CA ARG A 91 -9.02 -4.61 -2.14
C ARG A 91 -8.65 -5.68 -3.15
N MET A 92 -8.36 -5.24 -4.39
CA MET A 92 -7.88 -6.07 -5.49
C MET A 92 -6.47 -5.58 -5.85
N VAL A 93 -5.49 -6.48 -5.98
CA VAL A 93 -4.10 -6.02 -6.11
C VAL A 93 -3.77 -5.56 -7.53
N HIS A 94 -3.90 -6.44 -8.51
CA HIS A 94 -3.40 -6.13 -9.86
C HIS A 94 -4.50 -6.15 -10.91
N GLY A 95 -4.94 -4.97 -11.33
CA GLY A 95 -5.98 -4.80 -12.35
C GLY A 95 -5.45 -4.79 -13.80
N GLY A 96 -4.13 -4.88 -14.01
CA GLY A 96 -3.54 -4.77 -15.34
C GLY A 96 -3.88 -3.41 -15.98
N GLU A 97 -4.00 -3.37 -17.29
CA GLU A 97 -4.44 -2.18 -18.03
C GLU A 97 -5.97 -2.07 -18.15
N LYS A 98 -6.70 -3.10 -17.71
CA LYS A 98 -8.16 -3.17 -17.87
C LYS A 98 -8.91 -2.33 -16.84
N PHE A 99 -8.32 -2.09 -15.68
CA PHE A 99 -8.97 -1.40 -14.57
C PHE A 99 -8.23 -0.12 -14.22
N SER A 100 -8.83 1.00 -14.61
CA SER A 100 -8.34 2.37 -14.32
C SER A 100 -9.13 3.06 -13.21
N GLN A 101 -10.17 2.40 -12.69
CA GLN A 101 -11.03 2.88 -11.62
C GLN A 101 -11.66 1.71 -10.87
N SER A 102 -12.28 1.99 -9.74
CA SER A 102 -13.08 1.03 -8.99
C SER A 102 -14.33 0.65 -9.76
N VAL A 103 -14.78 -0.59 -9.62
CA VAL A 103 -15.91 -1.13 -10.39
C VAL A 103 -16.82 -2.02 -9.55
N LEU A 104 -18.12 -2.03 -9.88
CA LEU A 104 -19.05 -3.07 -9.42
C LEU A 104 -18.62 -4.42 -9.99
N LEU A 105 -18.53 -5.42 -9.11
CA LEU A 105 -18.12 -6.76 -9.48
C LEU A 105 -19.32 -7.54 -10.08
N ASN A 106 -19.09 -8.12 -11.24
CA ASN A 106 -19.97 -9.05 -11.92
C ASN A 106 -19.15 -10.15 -12.60
N GLU A 107 -19.76 -11.11 -13.23
CA GLU A 107 -19.06 -12.23 -13.87
C GLU A 107 -18.05 -11.78 -14.92
N GLU A 108 -18.37 -10.77 -15.73
CA GLU A 108 -17.47 -10.23 -16.77
C GLU A 108 -16.25 -9.57 -16.15
N VAL A 109 -16.45 -8.73 -15.11
CA VAL A 109 -15.37 -8.08 -14.38
C VAL A 109 -14.47 -9.09 -13.68
N LEU A 110 -15.05 -10.11 -13.05
CA LEU A 110 -14.28 -11.17 -12.39
C LEU A 110 -13.46 -11.99 -13.38
N ALA A 111 -14.01 -12.33 -14.55
CA ALA A 111 -13.26 -13.01 -15.61
C ALA A 111 -12.10 -12.14 -16.13
N ALA A 112 -12.33 -10.83 -16.30
CA ALA A 112 -11.28 -9.89 -16.72
C ALA A 112 -10.19 -9.74 -15.66
N PHE A 113 -10.54 -9.75 -14.38
CA PHE A 113 -9.58 -9.72 -13.28
C PHE A 113 -8.80 -11.05 -13.16
N GLU A 114 -9.46 -12.19 -13.31
CA GLU A 114 -8.80 -13.50 -13.32
C GLU A 114 -7.75 -13.61 -14.43
N ALA A 115 -8.00 -12.99 -15.58
CA ALA A 115 -7.02 -12.91 -16.67
C ALA A 115 -5.75 -12.14 -16.30
N CYS A 116 -5.75 -11.38 -15.19
CA CYS A 116 -4.58 -10.69 -14.65
C CYS A 116 -3.80 -11.53 -13.62
N ASN A 117 -4.21 -12.77 -13.33
CA ASN A 117 -3.57 -13.61 -12.29
C ASN A 117 -2.08 -13.84 -12.55
N ASP A 118 -1.65 -13.95 -13.80
CA ASP A 118 -0.22 -14.12 -14.14
C ASP A 118 0.64 -12.92 -13.76
N LEU A 119 0.05 -11.73 -13.64
CA LEU A 119 0.74 -10.51 -13.21
C LEU A 119 0.92 -10.45 -11.69
N ALA A 120 0.06 -11.11 -10.92
CA ALA A 120 0.11 -11.15 -9.46
C ALA A 120 -0.34 -12.53 -8.92
N PRO A 121 0.39 -13.62 -9.20
CA PRO A 121 -0.05 -14.98 -8.89
C PRO A 121 -0.18 -15.28 -7.40
N LEU A 122 0.48 -14.49 -6.54
CA LEU A 122 0.39 -14.64 -5.08
C LEU A 122 -0.77 -13.83 -4.45
N HIS A 123 -1.32 -12.86 -5.16
CA HIS A 123 -2.30 -11.91 -4.62
C HIS A 123 -3.68 -12.06 -5.26
N ASN A 124 -3.77 -12.01 -6.59
CA ASN A 124 -5.05 -11.99 -7.28
C ASN A 124 -5.93 -13.22 -6.98
N PRO A 125 -5.41 -14.46 -6.97
CA PRO A 125 -6.22 -15.61 -6.60
C PRO A 125 -6.79 -15.54 -5.18
N ALA A 126 -6.05 -14.97 -4.22
CA ALA A 126 -6.53 -14.77 -2.87
C ALA A 126 -7.63 -13.71 -2.79
N ASN A 127 -7.52 -12.63 -3.57
CA ASN A 127 -8.57 -11.62 -3.67
C ASN A 127 -9.87 -12.24 -4.21
N LEU A 128 -9.80 -13.07 -5.26
CA LEU A 128 -10.95 -13.77 -5.82
C LEU A 128 -11.62 -14.70 -4.80
N LYS A 129 -10.84 -15.38 -3.95
CA LYS A 129 -11.41 -16.21 -2.87
C LYS A 129 -12.29 -15.39 -1.92
N GLY A 130 -11.88 -14.16 -1.59
CA GLY A 130 -12.67 -13.25 -0.76
C GLY A 130 -13.99 -12.86 -1.42
N VAL A 131 -13.94 -12.49 -2.69
CA VAL A 131 -15.15 -12.15 -3.48
C VAL A 131 -16.10 -13.36 -3.58
N ASN A 132 -15.57 -14.52 -3.93
CA ASN A 132 -16.35 -15.75 -4.06
C ASN A 132 -16.99 -16.18 -2.73
N ALA A 133 -16.28 -15.97 -1.61
CA ALA A 133 -16.82 -16.26 -0.29
C ALA A 133 -18.03 -15.37 0.04
N ILE A 134 -17.95 -14.08 -0.26
CA ILE A 134 -19.10 -13.16 -0.09
C ILE A 134 -20.25 -13.56 -1.02
N THR A 135 -19.98 -13.87 -2.29
CA THR A 135 -21.00 -14.32 -3.24
C THR A 135 -21.72 -15.57 -2.75
N ALA A 136 -21.01 -16.52 -2.16
CA ALA A 136 -21.60 -17.74 -1.62
C ALA A 136 -22.46 -17.51 -0.37
N LEU A 137 -22.05 -16.59 0.50
CA LEU A 137 -22.71 -16.33 1.79
C LEU A 137 -23.82 -15.25 1.70
N LEU A 138 -23.64 -14.27 0.83
CA LEU A 138 -24.52 -13.12 0.63
C LEU A 138 -24.68 -12.83 -0.87
N PRO A 139 -25.40 -13.69 -1.62
CA PRO A 139 -25.41 -13.65 -3.10
C PRO A 139 -26.00 -12.37 -3.71
N GLU A 140 -26.86 -11.68 -2.97
CA GLU A 140 -27.53 -10.47 -3.46
C GLU A 140 -26.80 -9.16 -3.07
N ILE A 141 -25.74 -9.25 -2.24
CA ILE A 141 -25.07 -8.03 -1.77
C ILE A 141 -24.20 -7.43 -2.88
N PRO A 142 -24.28 -6.11 -3.12
CA PRO A 142 -23.38 -5.47 -4.06
C PRO A 142 -21.92 -5.57 -3.59
N GLN A 143 -21.03 -5.87 -4.53
CA GLN A 143 -19.59 -5.95 -4.27
C GLN A 143 -18.83 -5.04 -5.21
N VAL A 144 -17.83 -4.33 -4.69
CA VAL A 144 -16.99 -3.40 -5.47
C VAL A 144 -15.53 -3.82 -5.36
N GLY A 145 -14.82 -3.82 -6.48
CA GLY A 145 -13.38 -4.02 -6.55
C GLY A 145 -12.63 -2.70 -6.65
N VAL A 146 -11.64 -2.53 -5.78
CA VAL A 146 -10.75 -1.35 -5.75
C VAL A 146 -9.31 -1.83 -5.96
N PHE A 147 -8.66 -1.37 -7.03
CA PHE A 147 -7.39 -1.93 -7.51
C PHE A 147 -6.20 -1.09 -7.08
N ASP A 148 -5.15 -1.73 -6.55
CA ASP A 148 -3.90 -1.05 -6.18
C ASP A 148 -3.22 -0.36 -7.36
N THR A 149 -3.45 -0.87 -8.58
CA THR A 149 -2.84 -0.37 -9.82
C THR A 149 -3.64 0.72 -10.51
N ALA A 150 -4.92 0.91 -10.16
CA ALA A 150 -5.84 1.75 -10.93
C ALA A 150 -5.43 3.24 -10.96
N PHE A 151 -5.00 3.80 -9.83
CA PHE A 151 -4.57 5.20 -9.75
C PHE A 151 -3.40 5.52 -10.68
N HIS A 152 -2.55 4.54 -10.96
CA HIS A 152 -1.36 4.69 -11.79
C HIS A 152 -1.63 4.54 -13.29
N GLN A 153 -2.86 4.25 -13.70
CA GLN A 153 -3.22 4.07 -15.11
C GLN A 153 -3.24 5.39 -15.92
N THR A 154 -3.06 6.52 -15.25
CA THR A 154 -2.93 7.85 -15.89
C THR A 154 -1.49 8.18 -16.29
N MET A 155 -0.52 7.32 -15.99
CA MET A 155 0.86 7.53 -16.45
C MET A 155 0.96 7.57 -17.97
N PRO A 156 1.74 8.49 -18.57
CA PRO A 156 2.02 8.48 -19.99
C PRO A 156 2.89 7.27 -20.37
N ASP A 157 2.82 6.88 -21.64
CA ASP A 157 3.49 5.68 -22.16
C ASP A 157 5.01 5.71 -21.94
N TYR A 158 5.65 6.85 -22.13
CA TYR A 158 7.09 7.01 -21.92
C TYR A 158 7.51 6.87 -20.43
N ALA A 159 6.57 6.97 -19.48
CA ALA A 159 6.82 6.76 -18.06
C ALA A 159 6.61 5.28 -17.64
N TYR A 160 5.68 4.57 -18.27
CA TYR A 160 5.40 3.19 -17.88
C TYR A 160 6.12 2.13 -18.72
N MET A 161 6.59 2.45 -19.91
CA MET A 161 7.29 1.46 -20.76
C MET A 161 8.69 1.16 -20.24
N TYR A 162 9.04 -0.13 -20.23
CA TYR A 162 10.41 -0.55 -20.04
C TYR A 162 11.16 -0.57 -21.37
N ALA A 163 12.44 -0.22 -21.35
CA ALA A 163 13.31 -0.24 -22.54
C ALA A 163 13.79 -1.66 -22.88
N VAL A 164 12.83 -2.54 -23.13
CA VAL A 164 13.01 -3.93 -23.58
C VAL A 164 12.28 -4.12 -24.92
N PRO A 165 12.44 -5.25 -25.64
CA PRO A 165 11.70 -5.45 -26.87
C PRO A 165 10.20 -5.19 -26.72
N TYR A 166 9.63 -4.37 -27.61
CA TYR A 166 8.25 -3.90 -27.52
C TYR A 166 7.23 -5.04 -27.53
N GLU A 167 7.57 -6.14 -28.20
CA GLU A 167 6.75 -7.36 -28.27
C GLU A 167 6.49 -7.99 -26.88
N LEU A 168 7.34 -7.75 -25.91
CA LEU A 168 7.13 -8.24 -24.53
C LEU A 168 5.97 -7.50 -23.86
N TYR A 169 5.82 -6.22 -24.17
CA TYR A 169 4.65 -5.46 -23.75
C TYR A 169 3.38 -5.97 -24.45
N GLU A 170 3.42 -6.10 -25.77
CA GLU A 170 2.25 -6.54 -26.56
C GLU A 170 1.77 -7.94 -26.16
N LYS A 171 2.68 -8.87 -25.92
CA LYS A 171 2.34 -10.27 -25.61
C LYS A 171 1.97 -10.50 -24.16
N TYR A 172 2.68 -9.85 -23.24
CA TYR A 172 2.63 -10.21 -21.83
C TYR A 172 2.27 -9.03 -20.91
N GLY A 173 2.06 -7.84 -21.44
CA GLY A 173 1.79 -6.65 -20.65
C GLY A 173 2.98 -6.21 -19.79
N VAL A 174 4.22 -6.46 -20.24
CA VAL A 174 5.44 -6.09 -19.51
C VAL A 174 5.63 -4.57 -19.56
N ARG A 175 5.20 -3.92 -18.48
CA ARG A 175 5.31 -2.48 -18.26
C ARG A 175 5.28 -2.19 -16.75
N ARG A 176 5.53 -0.94 -16.38
CA ARG A 176 5.27 -0.43 -15.02
C ARG A 176 3.77 -0.30 -14.81
N TYR A 177 3.27 -0.82 -13.69
CA TYR A 177 1.88 -0.62 -13.22
C TYR A 177 1.83 0.22 -11.96
N GLY A 178 2.69 -0.06 -11.00
CA GLY A 178 2.69 0.55 -9.68
C GLY A 178 1.66 -0.06 -8.74
N PHE A 179 1.85 0.16 -7.45
CA PHE A 179 1.01 -0.36 -6.37
C PHE A 179 0.84 0.70 -5.30
N HIS A 180 0.17 0.38 -4.20
CA HIS A 180 -0.26 1.35 -3.19
C HIS A 180 -1.13 2.49 -3.78
N GLY A 181 -1.74 2.28 -4.94
CA GLY A 181 -2.48 3.32 -5.65
C GLY A 181 -3.64 3.89 -4.87
N THR A 182 -4.34 3.06 -4.09
CA THR A 182 -5.42 3.51 -3.21
C THR A 182 -4.90 4.46 -2.13
N SER A 183 -3.73 4.17 -1.53
CA SER A 183 -3.08 5.06 -0.58
C SER A 183 -2.61 6.35 -1.23
N HIS A 184 -1.88 6.28 -2.34
CA HIS A 184 -1.39 7.47 -3.06
C HIS A 184 -2.55 8.39 -3.50
N ARG A 185 -3.65 7.82 -3.95
CA ARG A 185 -4.87 8.56 -4.30
C ARG A 185 -5.47 9.23 -3.07
N TYR A 186 -5.67 8.50 -1.99
CA TYR A 186 -6.22 9.03 -0.75
C TYR A 186 -5.40 10.20 -0.22
N VAL A 187 -4.10 10.02 -0.03
CA VAL A 187 -3.26 11.05 0.59
C VAL A 187 -3.03 12.25 -0.32
N SER A 188 -3.02 12.09 -1.65
CA SER A 188 -2.89 13.20 -2.58
C SER A 188 -4.15 14.08 -2.61
N GLN A 189 -5.33 13.49 -2.46
CA GLN A 189 -6.59 14.22 -2.29
C GLN A 189 -6.65 14.89 -0.91
N ARG A 190 -6.35 14.12 0.14
CA ARG A 190 -6.44 14.60 1.52
C ARG A 190 -5.49 15.76 1.82
N VAL A 191 -4.28 15.77 1.28
CA VAL A 191 -3.33 16.87 1.47
C VAL A 191 -3.85 18.16 0.85
N CYS A 192 -4.52 18.09 -0.30
CA CYS A 192 -5.14 19.26 -0.91
C CYS A 192 -6.25 19.85 -0.02
N GLU A 193 -7.11 19.00 0.52
CA GLU A 193 -8.14 19.40 1.49
C GLU A 193 -7.51 20.01 2.75
N PHE A 194 -6.51 19.34 3.31
CA PHE A 194 -5.82 19.76 4.53
C PHE A 194 -5.13 21.12 4.38
N LEU A 195 -4.51 21.38 3.22
CA LEU A 195 -3.86 22.65 2.93
C LEU A 195 -4.79 23.71 2.35
N GLY A 196 -6.03 23.38 2.03
CA GLY A 196 -6.99 24.28 1.39
C GLY A 196 -6.57 24.69 -0.03
N ILE A 197 -5.92 23.80 -0.77
CA ILE A 197 -5.46 24.01 -2.14
C ILE A 197 -6.24 23.13 -3.12
N LYS A 198 -6.21 23.50 -4.40
CA LYS A 198 -6.83 22.69 -5.46
C LYS A 198 -5.82 21.69 -6.02
N PRO A 199 -6.27 20.49 -6.44
CA PRO A 199 -5.41 19.55 -7.16
C PRO A 199 -4.88 20.12 -8.49
N GLU A 200 -5.71 20.89 -9.19
CA GLU A 200 -5.35 21.50 -10.48
C GLU A 200 -4.21 22.51 -10.30
N GLY A 201 -3.19 22.38 -11.11
CA GLY A 201 -1.98 23.19 -11.06
C GLY A 201 -1.01 22.80 -9.94
N THR A 202 -1.29 21.76 -9.17
CA THR A 202 -0.46 21.33 -8.04
C THR A 202 0.37 20.07 -8.40
N LYS A 203 1.66 20.10 -8.04
CA LYS A 203 2.61 19.00 -8.20
C LYS A 203 2.93 18.42 -6.84
N ILE A 204 2.57 17.16 -6.63
CA ILE A 204 2.70 16.48 -5.34
C ILE A 204 3.56 15.24 -5.51
N ILE A 205 4.49 15.03 -4.57
CA ILE A 205 5.21 13.76 -4.39
C ILE A 205 4.65 13.08 -3.14
N THR A 206 4.09 11.90 -3.32
CA THR A 206 3.53 11.08 -2.24
C THR A 206 4.50 9.97 -1.87
N CYS A 207 4.98 9.97 -0.62
CA CYS A 207 5.93 8.98 -0.10
C CYS A 207 5.19 8.04 0.86
N HIS A 208 4.74 6.90 0.34
CA HIS A 208 4.16 5.82 1.15
C HIS A 208 5.30 4.92 1.62
N ILE A 209 5.73 5.13 2.86
CA ILE A 209 6.92 4.48 3.43
C ILE A 209 6.51 3.58 4.58
N GLY A 210 6.53 2.29 4.33
CA GLY A 210 6.23 1.23 5.29
C GLY A 210 7.18 0.05 5.12
N ASN A 211 6.77 -1.14 5.50
CA ASN A 211 7.53 -2.36 5.22
C ASN A 211 7.62 -2.62 3.70
N GLY A 212 6.51 -2.44 2.97
CA GLY A 212 6.51 -2.13 1.56
C GLY A 212 6.53 -0.61 1.38
N ALA A 213 7.21 -0.08 0.37
CA ALA A 213 7.35 1.35 0.17
C ALA A 213 7.33 1.74 -1.31
N SER A 214 6.67 2.84 -1.61
CA SER A 214 6.67 3.44 -2.95
C SER A 214 6.51 4.95 -2.89
N ILE A 215 6.93 5.61 -3.96
CA ILE A 215 6.76 7.05 -4.18
C ILE A 215 5.99 7.24 -5.48
N SER A 216 5.06 8.18 -5.52
CA SER A 216 4.35 8.57 -6.74
C SER A 216 4.46 10.06 -6.99
N ALA A 217 4.52 10.41 -8.27
CA ALA A 217 4.46 11.77 -8.76
C ALA A 217 3.03 12.06 -9.22
N VAL A 218 2.41 13.11 -8.69
CA VAL A 218 1.02 13.46 -8.94
C VAL A 218 0.94 14.89 -9.47
N VAL A 219 0.34 15.06 -10.63
CA VAL A 219 0.10 16.37 -11.26
C VAL A 219 -1.39 16.50 -11.55
N ASP A 220 -2.00 17.62 -11.16
CA ASP A 220 -3.43 17.86 -11.37
C ASP A 220 -4.33 16.74 -10.82
N GLY A 221 -3.93 16.14 -9.69
CA GLY A 221 -4.64 15.02 -9.07
C GLY A 221 -4.47 13.67 -9.77
N LYS A 222 -3.62 13.57 -10.80
CA LYS A 222 -3.37 12.34 -11.55
C LYS A 222 -1.94 11.85 -11.37
N CYS A 223 -1.77 10.54 -11.22
CA CYS A 223 -0.45 9.92 -11.19
C CYS A 223 0.22 10.04 -12.57
N VAL A 224 1.45 10.56 -12.58
CA VAL A 224 2.26 10.67 -13.79
C VAL A 224 3.50 9.77 -13.76
N ASP A 225 3.91 9.30 -12.59
CA ASP A 225 4.96 8.30 -12.41
C ASP A 225 4.86 7.65 -11.02
N THR A 226 5.42 6.45 -10.88
CA THR A 226 5.45 5.72 -9.60
C THR A 226 6.65 4.79 -9.53
N SER A 227 7.14 4.49 -8.34
CA SER A 227 8.41 3.77 -8.16
C SER A 227 8.31 2.25 -8.27
N MET A 228 7.18 1.65 -7.90
CA MET A 228 6.98 0.21 -8.11
C MET A 228 6.70 -0.07 -9.58
N GLY A 229 7.05 -1.28 -10.03
CA GLY A 229 7.06 -1.63 -11.44
C GLY A 229 5.93 -2.55 -11.88
N LEU A 230 6.27 -3.55 -12.71
CA LEU A 230 5.40 -4.68 -13.05
C LEU A 230 4.96 -5.41 -11.78
N THR A 231 5.85 -5.50 -10.80
CA THR A 231 5.64 -6.10 -9.49
C THR A 231 5.97 -5.09 -8.39
N PRO A 232 5.60 -5.36 -7.12
CA PRO A 232 5.95 -4.49 -6.00
C PRO A 232 7.44 -4.54 -5.56
N LEU A 233 8.33 -5.03 -6.42
CA LEU A 233 9.76 -5.19 -6.11
C LEU A 233 10.59 -3.95 -6.50
N GLU A 234 10.36 -3.38 -7.70
CA GLU A 234 11.12 -2.23 -8.20
C GLU A 234 10.95 -0.99 -7.32
N GLY A 235 11.94 -0.13 -7.32
CA GLY A 235 11.88 1.19 -6.70
C GLY A 235 12.69 1.30 -5.42
N LEU A 236 12.03 1.70 -4.35
CA LEU A 236 12.65 1.93 -3.05
C LEU A 236 13.21 0.64 -2.44
N MET A 237 14.27 0.78 -1.66
CA MET A 237 14.70 -0.25 -0.73
C MET A 237 13.63 -0.41 0.35
N MET A 238 13.20 -1.64 0.62
CA MET A 238 12.10 -1.93 1.55
C MET A 238 12.59 -2.82 2.70
N GLY A 239 11.68 -3.29 3.54
CA GLY A 239 12.05 -4.14 4.68
C GLY A 239 12.82 -5.40 4.28
N THR A 240 12.30 -6.14 3.29
CA THR A 240 12.91 -7.39 2.77
C THR A 240 13.13 -7.38 1.25
N ARG A 241 12.64 -6.36 0.55
CA ARG A 241 12.75 -6.23 -0.91
C ARG A 241 13.91 -5.32 -1.27
N SER A 242 14.65 -5.71 -2.31
CA SER A 242 15.84 -4.97 -2.75
C SER A 242 15.52 -3.57 -3.30
N GLY A 243 14.35 -3.38 -3.91
CA GLY A 243 14.11 -2.25 -4.80
C GLY A 243 15.01 -2.36 -6.04
N ASP A 244 15.36 -1.21 -6.61
CA ASP A 244 16.18 -1.13 -7.81
C ASP A 244 17.50 -1.86 -7.68
N ILE A 245 17.80 -2.69 -8.67
CA ILE A 245 19.05 -3.41 -8.82
C ILE A 245 19.40 -3.52 -10.31
N ASP A 246 20.69 -3.54 -10.64
CA ASP A 246 21.14 -3.81 -12.00
C ASP A 246 20.69 -5.20 -12.48
N GLY A 247 20.04 -5.26 -13.64
CA GLY A 247 19.63 -6.55 -14.25
C GLY A 247 20.79 -7.51 -14.48
N GLY A 248 21.98 -7.00 -14.82
CA GLY A 248 23.20 -7.78 -14.92
C GLY A 248 23.65 -8.38 -13.59
N ALA A 249 23.48 -7.64 -12.48
CA ALA A 249 23.74 -8.17 -11.14
C ALA A 249 22.77 -9.29 -10.77
N VAL A 250 21.52 -9.21 -11.19
CA VAL A 250 20.51 -10.27 -10.97
C VAL A 250 20.96 -11.58 -11.62
N THR A 251 21.31 -11.57 -12.89
CA THR A 251 21.78 -12.77 -13.61
C THR A 251 23.11 -13.30 -13.07
N PHE A 252 24.02 -12.40 -12.68
CA PHE A 252 25.29 -12.77 -12.03
C PHE A 252 25.05 -13.53 -10.71
N ILE A 253 24.15 -13.04 -9.86
CA ILE A 253 23.80 -13.71 -8.59
C ILE A 253 23.15 -15.06 -8.87
N MET A 254 22.24 -15.15 -9.86
CA MET A 254 21.64 -16.44 -10.25
C MET A 254 22.70 -17.49 -10.60
N GLU A 255 23.67 -17.10 -11.41
CA GLU A 255 24.75 -17.98 -11.82
C GLU A 255 25.64 -18.41 -10.63
N LYS A 256 26.06 -17.44 -9.79
CA LYS A 256 26.95 -17.71 -8.66
C LYS A 256 26.31 -18.55 -7.56
N GLU A 257 25.03 -18.32 -7.28
CA GLU A 257 24.29 -19.01 -6.22
C GLU A 257 23.49 -20.22 -6.75
N GLY A 258 23.52 -20.50 -8.05
CA GLY A 258 22.77 -21.61 -8.65
C GLY A 258 21.27 -21.45 -8.52
N LEU A 259 20.73 -20.22 -8.66
CA LEU A 259 19.32 -19.91 -8.47
C LEU A 259 18.57 -19.95 -9.80
N ASP A 260 17.37 -20.54 -9.76
CA ASP A 260 16.36 -20.42 -10.81
C ASP A 260 15.51 -19.14 -10.63
N ALA A 261 14.49 -18.98 -11.47
CA ALA A 261 13.60 -17.82 -11.39
C ALA A 261 12.89 -17.70 -10.02
N THR A 262 12.46 -18.81 -9.43
CA THR A 262 11.84 -18.83 -8.10
C THR A 262 12.86 -18.50 -7.01
N GLY A 263 14.06 -19.03 -7.09
CA GLY A 263 15.14 -18.76 -6.14
C GLY A 263 15.54 -17.31 -6.10
N ILE A 264 15.75 -16.68 -7.26
CA ILE A 264 16.12 -15.25 -7.32
C ILE A 264 14.96 -14.35 -6.89
N SER A 265 13.72 -14.69 -7.25
CA SER A 265 12.55 -13.95 -6.78
C SER A 265 12.44 -13.99 -5.25
N ASN A 266 12.65 -15.14 -4.62
CA ASN A 266 12.66 -15.27 -3.16
C ASN A 266 13.79 -14.44 -2.53
N LEU A 267 14.98 -14.46 -3.11
CA LEU A 267 16.11 -13.66 -2.61
C LEU A 267 15.80 -12.18 -2.63
N LEU A 268 15.32 -11.66 -3.76
CA LEU A 268 15.08 -10.21 -3.95
C LEU A 268 13.85 -9.70 -3.16
N ASN A 269 12.84 -10.55 -2.95
CA ASN A 269 11.61 -10.14 -2.26
C ASN A 269 11.61 -10.40 -0.75
N LYS A 270 12.30 -11.46 -0.28
CA LYS A 270 12.17 -11.94 1.11
C LYS A 270 13.46 -11.87 1.92
N LYS A 271 14.62 -11.78 1.29
CA LYS A 271 15.94 -11.86 1.94
C LYS A 271 16.83 -10.64 1.71
N SER A 272 16.30 -9.62 1.08
CA SER A 272 17.01 -8.39 0.69
C SER A 272 16.57 -7.20 1.54
N GLY A 273 16.69 -6.01 1.03
CA GLY A 273 16.27 -4.79 1.70
C GLY A 273 17.04 -4.49 2.96
N VAL A 274 16.40 -3.80 3.90
CA VAL A 274 17.01 -3.40 5.18
C VAL A 274 17.47 -4.62 5.98
N GLN A 275 16.66 -5.69 5.96
CA GLN A 275 17.02 -6.95 6.61
C GLN A 275 18.25 -7.59 5.98
N GLY A 276 18.33 -7.64 4.66
CA GLY A 276 19.45 -8.25 3.95
C GLY A 276 20.77 -7.51 4.16
N ILE A 277 20.75 -6.19 4.19
CA ILE A 277 21.95 -5.37 4.43
C ILE A 277 22.34 -5.39 5.90
N SER A 278 21.39 -5.14 6.81
CA SER A 278 21.67 -5.02 8.24
C SER A 278 22.00 -6.36 8.90
N GLY A 279 21.35 -7.43 8.47
CA GLY A 279 21.40 -8.73 9.17
C GLY A 279 20.65 -8.69 10.51
N VAL A 280 19.84 -7.68 10.79
CA VAL A 280 19.15 -7.49 12.07
C VAL A 280 17.65 -7.80 11.92
N SER A 281 16.93 -7.01 11.14
CA SER A 281 15.47 -7.07 11.04
C SER A 281 14.97 -6.33 9.80
N SER A 282 13.73 -6.61 9.41
CA SER A 282 12.97 -5.80 8.46
C SER A 282 12.23 -4.64 9.12
N ASP A 283 12.12 -4.61 10.44
CA ASP A 283 11.44 -3.59 11.21
C ASP A 283 12.36 -2.38 11.44
N MET A 284 11.97 -1.21 10.92
CA MET A 284 12.77 0.01 11.02
C MET A 284 12.98 0.48 12.46
N ARG A 285 12.11 0.11 13.41
CA ARG A 285 12.31 0.42 14.84
C ARG A 285 13.50 -0.33 15.40
N GLU A 286 13.64 -1.61 15.04
CA GLU A 286 14.77 -2.46 15.43
C GLU A 286 16.06 -2.01 14.73
N ILE A 287 15.97 -1.56 13.48
CA ILE A 287 17.11 -0.96 12.75
C ILE A 287 17.58 0.29 13.44
N CYS A 288 16.69 1.23 13.80
CA CYS A 288 17.08 2.44 14.52
C CYS A 288 17.71 2.12 15.88
N ALA A 289 17.17 1.16 16.63
CA ALA A 289 17.78 0.72 17.89
C ALA A 289 19.17 0.10 17.69
N ALA A 290 19.38 -0.66 16.61
CA ALA A 290 20.71 -1.18 16.28
C ALA A 290 21.69 -0.10 15.85
N VAL A 291 21.24 0.94 15.17
CA VAL A 291 22.04 2.13 14.83
C VAL A 291 22.50 2.85 16.10
N ASP A 292 21.57 3.08 17.03
CA ASP A 292 21.87 3.70 18.32
C ASP A 292 22.87 2.88 19.18
N ALA A 293 22.82 1.55 19.03
CA ALA A 293 23.78 0.63 19.64
C ALA A 293 25.13 0.54 18.91
N GLY A 294 25.32 1.30 17.82
CA GLY A 294 26.60 1.37 17.08
C GLY A 294 26.79 0.25 16.05
N ASN A 295 25.73 -0.43 15.59
CA ASN A 295 25.83 -1.47 14.57
C ASN A 295 26.12 -0.86 13.19
N PRO A 296 27.30 -1.13 12.57
CA PRO A 296 27.69 -0.46 11.33
C PRO A 296 26.84 -0.90 10.11
N ARG A 297 26.38 -2.14 10.07
CA ARG A 297 25.53 -2.64 8.97
C ARG A 297 24.10 -2.08 9.07
N ALA A 298 23.57 -1.91 10.28
CA ALA A 298 22.30 -1.23 10.49
C ALA A 298 22.38 0.25 10.06
N THR A 299 23.48 0.92 10.36
CA THR A 299 23.75 2.30 9.91
C THR A 299 23.82 2.38 8.38
N LEU A 300 24.52 1.44 7.73
CA LEU A 300 24.57 1.35 6.27
C LEU A 300 23.17 1.17 5.69
N ALA A 301 22.39 0.23 6.22
CA ALA A 301 21.03 -0.06 5.75
C ALA A 301 20.12 1.16 5.86
N LEU A 302 20.15 1.88 6.98
CA LEU A 302 19.38 3.10 7.18
C LEU A 302 19.79 4.21 6.19
N ASN A 303 21.10 4.42 6.02
CA ASN A 303 21.61 5.41 5.06
C ASN A 303 21.19 5.10 3.63
N MET A 304 21.27 3.83 3.20
CA MET A 304 20.82 3.39 1.88
C MET A 304 19.31 3.62 1.68
N TYR A 305 18.52 3.32 2.69
CA TYR A 305 17.07 3.48 2.70
C TYR A 305 16.66 4.94 2.50
N GLU A 306 17.19 5.82 3.31
CA GLU A 306 16.94 7.27 3.27
C GLU A 306 17.47 7.92 1.97
N TYR A 307 18.65 7.49 1.52
CA TYR A 307 19.24 7.95 0.26
C TYR A 307 18.37 7.62 -0.96
N ARG A 308 17.83 6.41 -1.04
CA ARG A 308 16.98 5.99 -2.14
C ARG A 308 15.68 6.79 -2.18
N ILE A 309 15.06 7.05 -1.03
CA ILE A 309 13.86 7.90 -0.93
C ILE A 309 14.17 9.29 -1.48
N ARG A 310 15.27 9.90 -1.05
CA ARG A 310 15.69 11.23 -1.52
C ARG A 310 15.92 11.25 -3.04
N LYS A 311 16.57 10.23 -3.59
CA LYS A 311 16.79 10.11 -5.04
C LYS A 311 15.47 10.10 -5.83
N TYR A 312 14.49 9.33 -5.37
CA TYR A 312 13.19 9.28 -6.03
C TYR A 312 12.43 10.60 -5.96
N ILE A 313 12.48 11.27 -4.81
CA ILE A 313 11.91 12.63 -4.68
C ILE A 313 12.55 13.57 -5.70
N GLY A 314 13.86 13.58 -5.80
CA GLY A 314 14.59 14.39 -6.76
C GLY A 314 14.26 14.05 -8.21
N SER A 315 14.21 12.77 -8.56
CA SER A 315 13.87 12.33 -9.92
C SER A 315 12.44 12.72 -10.32
N TYR A 316 11.48 12.62 -9.42
CA TYR A 316 10.10 12.98 -9.71
C TYR A 316 9.86 14.49 -9.74
N ALA A 317 10.56 15.26 -8.91
CA ALA A 317 10.56 16.71 -9.04
C ALA A 317 11.10 17.15 -10.41
N ALA A 318 12.16 16.51 -10.90
CA ALA A 318 12.69 16.75 -12.24
C ALA A 318 11.68 16.34 -13.33
N ALA A 319 11.07 15.16 -13.22
CA ALA A 319 10.08 14.66 -14.17
C ALA A 319 8.84 15.55 -14.29
N MET A 320 8.40 16.16 -13.18
CA MET A 320 7.26 17.07 -13.15
C MET A 320 7.63 18.53 -13.49
N GLY A 321 8.94 18.86 -13.57
CA GLY A 321 9.40 20.23 -13.73
C GLY A 321 9.18 21.10 -12.50
N GLY A 322 9.26 20.52 -11.31
CA GLY A 322 9.08 21.15 -10.00
C GLY A 322 8.21 20.35 -9.07
N VAL A 323 8.06 20.81 -7.84
CA VAL A 323 7.22 20.21 -6.81
C VAL A 323 6.67 21.29 -5.89
N ASP A 324 5.41 21.16 -5.48
CA ASP A 324 4.74 22.06 -4.55
C ASP A 324 4.61 21.45 -3.15
N VAL A 325 4.34 20.13 -3.10
CA VAL A 325 4.11 19.40 -1.86
C VAL A 325 4.84 18.06 -1.89
N ILE A 326 5.56 17.76 -0.82
CA ILE A 326 6.09 16.43 -0.51
C ILE A 326 5.35 15.95 0.73
N LEU A 327 4.70 14.79 0.65
CA LEU A 327 4.01 14.21 1.79
C LEU A 327 4.54 12.85 2.16
N PHE A 328 4.55 12.57 3.47
CA PHE A 328 4.93 11.29 4.05
C PHE A 328 3.70 10.59 4.62
N THR A 329 3.59 9.32 4.32
CA THR A 329 2.53 8.43 4.79
C THR A 329 3.06 7.00 4.95
N GLY A 330 2.22 6.07 5.40
CA GLY A 330 2.65 4.72 5.71
C GLY A 330 3.34 4.61 7.07
N GLY A 331 3.51 3.40 7.57
CA GLY A 331 3.95 3.16 8.95
C GLY A 331 5.24 3.88 9.35
N VAL A 332 6.25 3.92 8.48
CA VAL A 332 7.50 4.65 8.70
C VAL A 332 7.31 6.14 8.41
N GLY A 333 6.69 6.49 7.28
CA GLY A 333 6.46 7.88 6.90
C GLY A 333 5.66 8.68 7.93
N GLU A 334 4.68 8.05 8.56
CA GLU A 334 3.84 8.68 9.58
C GLU A 334 4.48 8.76 10.96
N ASN A 335 5.36 7.81 11.32
CA ASN A 335 5.77 7.58 12.71
C ASN A 335 7.25 7.77 12.99
N GLN A 336 8.12 7.92 11.97
CA GLN A 336 9.56 8.08 12.15
C GLN A 336 10.04 9.47 11.71
N ASP A 337 10.17 10.34 12.68
CA ASP A 337 10.65 11.72 12.50
C ASP A 337 12.10 11.78 12.01
N ASN A 338 12.97 10.90 12.49
CA ASN A 338 14.36 10.80 12.06
C ASN A 338 14.50 10.49 10.57
N THR A 339 13.68 9.59 10.04
CA THR A 339 13.69 9.25 8.60
C THR A 339 13.21 10.44 7.76
N ARG A 340 12.14 11.10 8.17
CA ARG A 340 11.64 12.30 7.48
C ARG A 340 12.68 13.42 7.47
N GLU A 341 13.35 13.67 8.61
CA GLU A 341 14.42 14.65 8.72
C GLU A 341 15.60 14.32 7.82
N ALA A 342 16.09 13.08 7.87
CA ALA A 342 17.21 12.63 7.04
C ALA A 342 16.91 12.70 5.54
N VAL A 343 15.69 12.37 5.13
CA VAL A 343 15.27 12.47 3.72
C VAL A 343 15.21 13.93 3.27
N CYS A 344 14.66 14.83 4.07
CA CYS A 344 14.53 16.25 3.73
C CYS A 344 15.87 16.99 3.74
N ARG A 345 16.82 16.52 4.54
CA ARG A 345 18.19 17.07 4.55
C ARG A 345 18.87 16.82 3.21
N GLY A 346 19.25 17.88 2.51
CA GLY A 346 19.81 17.84 1.16
C GLY A 346 18.77 18.11 0.06
N LEU A 347 17.51 18.44 0.41
CA LEU A 347 16.49 18.90 -0.53
C LEU A 347 16.29 20.43 -0.51
N GLU A 348 17.13 21.16 0.24
CA GLU A 348 17.06 22.62 0.38
C GLU A 348 17.22 23.33 -0.97
N PHE A 349 18.01 22.77 -1.87
CA PHE A 349 18.18 23.30 -3.23
C PHE A 349 16.88 23.34 -4.03
N MET A 350 15.89 22.52 -3.66
CA MET A 350 14.56 22.49 -4.29
C MET A 350 13.57 23.45 -3.62
N GLY A 351 13.98 24.12 -2.55
CA GLY A 351 13.13 25.00 -1.77
C GLY A 351 12.43 24.32 -0.59
N VAL A 352 12.94 23.18 -0.14
CA VAL A 352 12.48 22.49 1.07
C VAL A 352 13.18 23.06 2.29
N GLU A 353 12.40 23.56 3.24
CA GLU A 353 12.89 23.96 4.57
C GLU A 353 12.08 23.23 5.63
N LEU A 354 12.70 22.19 6.23
CA LEU A 354 12.03 21.42 7.28
C LEU A 354 12.03 22.19 8.60
N ASP A 355 10.89 22.25 9.27
CA ASP A 355 10.79 22.67 10.66
C ASP A 355 11.09 21.48 11.57
N VAL A 356 12.34 21.38 12.01
CA VAL A 356 12.83 20.24 12.82
C VAL A 356 12.05 20.09 14.12
N GLN A 357 11.62 21.19 14.73
CA GLN A 357 10.86 21.13 15.99
C GLN A 357 9.45 20.62 15.80
N LYS A 358 8.77 21.02 14.71
CA LYS A 358 7.44 20.48 14.37
C LYS A 358 7.50 19.02 13.97
N ASN A 359 8.57 18.59 13.30
CA ASN A 359 8.77 17.21 12.91
C ASN A 359 9.06 16.29 14.09
N LYS A 360 9.81 16.78 15.09
CA LYS A 360 10.31 15.98 16.21
C LYS A 360 9.17 15.38 17.03
N GLY A 361 9.18 14.05 17.14
CA GLY A 361 8.19 13.30 17.92
C GLY A 361 6.80 13.24 17.30
N LEU A 362 6.58 13.80 16.11
CA LEU A 362 5.28 13.73 15.41
C LEU A 362 5.02 12.31 14.92
N ARG A 363 3.85 11.76 15.29
CA ARG A 363 3.43 10.40 14.95
C ARG A 363 1.95 10.35 14.63
N GLY A 364 1.61 9.76 13.48
CA GLY A 364 0.25 9.39 13.10
C GLY A 364 -0.77 10.54 13.06
N GLN A 365 -0.31 11.77 12.83
CA GLN A 365 -1.15 12.97 12.80
C GLN A 365 -0.90 13.78 11.53
N GLU A 366 -1.96 14.41 11.02
CA GLU A 366 -1.84 15.38 9.94
C GLU A 366 -1.10 16.62 10.45
N ALA A 367 -0.04 17.00 9.78
CA ALA A 367 0.72 18.20 10.13
C ALA A 367 1.58 18.70 8.98
N VAL A 368 1.71 20.01 8.86
CA VAL A 368 2.75 20.67 8.05
C VAL A 368 4.03 20.69 8.88
N ILE A 369 5.08 20.06 8.39
CA ILE A 369 6.40 19.99 9.05
C ILE A 369 7.48 20.82 8.37
N SER A 370 7.13 21.59 7.35
CA SER A 370 7.99 22.62 6.76
C SER A 370 7.79 23.98 7.45
N THR A 371 8.80 24.85 7.33
CA THR A 371 8.69 26.24 7.81
C THR A 371 7.66 27.02 7.01
N PRO A 372 7.10 28.12 7.53
CA PRO A 372 6.20 28.98 6.78
C PRO A 372 6.79 29.53 5.47
N ASP A 373 8.09 29.74 5.43
CA ASP A 373 8.81 30.30 4.28
C ASP A 373 9.25 29.22 3.27
N SER A 374 9.10 27.95 3.60
CA SER A 374 9.42 26.84 2.68
C SER A 374 8.62 26.95 1.40
N LYS A 375 9.31 26.97 0.27
CA LYS A 375 8.66 26.98 -1.07
C LYS A 375 7.91 25.69 -1.35
N VAL A 376 8.49 24.58 -0.95
CA VAL A 376 7.90 23.24 -1.02
C VAL A 376 7.33 22.92 0.35
N LYS A 377 6.04 22.66 0.44
CA LYS A 377 5.41 22.22 1.68
C LYS A 377 5.75 20.75 1.94
N VAL A 378 6.16 20.44 3.15
CA VAL A 378 6.37 19.06 3.62
C VAL A 378 5.30 18.75 4.65
N VAL A 379 4.57 17.65 4.42
CA VAL A 379 3.34 17.34 5.18
C VAL A 379 3.35 15.86 5.57
N VAL A 380 2.82 15.55 6.73
CA VAL A 380 2.47 14.18 7.13
C VAL A 380 0.96 14.01 7.00
N ILE A 381 0.54 13.01 6.26
CA ILE A 381 -0.86 12.64 6.09
C ILE A 381 -0.98 11.13 6.36
N PRO A 382 -1.61 10.71 7.47
CA PRO A 382 -1.91 9.30 7.69
C PRO A 382 -2.81 8.75 6.59
N THR A 383 -2.46 7.58 6.04
CA THR A 383 -3.29 6.92 5.02
C THR A 383 -4.46 6.18 5.64
N ASP A 384 -5.56 6.09 4.91
CA ASP A 384 -6.72 5.25 5.24
C ASP A 384 -7.26 4.60 3.96
N GLU A 385 -6.61 3.53 3.54
CA GLU A 385 -6.97 2.78 2.34
C GLU A 385 -8.35 2.16 2.44
N GLU A 386 -8.72 1.66 3.62
CA GLU A 386 -10.02 1.03 3.84
C GLU A 386 -11.16 2.06 3.76
N LEU A 387 -10.96 3.26 4.27
CA LEU A 387 -11.93 4.35 4.11
C LEU A 387 -12.08 4.73 2.63
N MET A 388 -10.99 4.75 1.87
CA MET A 388 -11.04 5.02 0.43
C MET A 388 -11.82 3.94 -0.31
N ILE A 389 -11.60 2.66 0.03
CA ILE A 389 -12.36 1.52 -0.54
C ILE A 389 -13.84 1.65 -0.20
N ALA A 390 -14.18 1.97 1.05
CA ALA A 390 -15.56 2.16 1.48
C ALA A 390 -16.23 3.33 0.75
N THR A 391 -15.51 4.43 0.56
CA THR A 391 -15.99 5.61 -0.17
C THR A 391 -16.26 5.30 -1.64
N ASP A 392 -15.35 4.61 -2.31
CA ASP A 392 -15.55 4.16 -3.69
C ASP A 392 -16.73 3.21 -3.80
N THR A 393 -16.87 2.28 -2.84
CA THR A 393 -18.00 1.36 -2.78
C THR A 393 -19.32 2.13 -2.67
N MET A 394 -19.41 3.10 -1.76
CA MET A 394 -20.59 3.94 -1.60
C MET A 394 -20.94 4.72 -2.89
N ASN A 395 -19.93 5.25 -3.57
CA ASN A 395 -20.14 6.09 -4.76
C ASN A 395 -20.56 5.31 -6.00
N LEU A 396 -20.42 4.00 -6.01
CA LEU A 396 -20.77 3.11 -7.14
C LEU A 396 -22.13 2.41 -6.96
N LEU A 397 -22.80 2.61 -5.83
CA LEU A 397 -24.13 2.08 -5.53
C LEU A 397 -25.23 3.08 -5.90
#